data_c4b40c06336a9a4fead32f3ec89b7544
#
_entry.id   c4b40c06336a9a4fead32f3ec89b7544
#
_cell.length_a   1.000
_cell.length_b   1.000
_cell.length_c   1.000
_cell.angle_alpha   90.00
_cell.angle_beta   90.00
_cell.angle_gamma   90.00
#
_symmetry.space_group_name_H-M   'P 1'
#
loop_
_entity.id
_entity.type
_entity.pdbx_description
1 polymer ?
#
loop_
_entity_poly.entity_id
_entity_poly.type
_entity_poly.pdbx_seq_one_letter_code
_entity_poly.pdbx_strand_id
1 'polypeptide(L)'
;MTKIKNNKLLSLIIAFVVLFSFFSVFGNATVNAASSLGSVIDGGKVISAGNYLLSPNGNCKAVMQGDGNFVIYKSGKAIWCSATNTSAFSSYFATMQTDGNFVIYGQNGSSKTAVWASQTCKGAVSGYKYQLRLNDSGRLDVINTKNSNQLIWNNTSQISYHNNLNVGEKMLSPNGKYTAEFQTDGNFVLYDISTSTKIPLWNSRTFVSDSPLRATKGSIVKMQEDGNLVIYDSANKAIWYSKTAVGAQSGYVYKLILTDNGKLEIRKCNQNKYGFLNTLWTNDKLYDWPVPGYTNITSSYGLRNGTMHNGIDISSSGISGKPIIAVKAGKVIEVCTSCTHNYGKNYSCGCGGGYGNYVVIQHDDGTKTRYAHCSTINVSVNQYVYNGQKIATVGSTGH
;
A
#
# COMPACT_ATOMS: atom_id res chain seq x y z
N MET A 1 -17.41 -19.10 66.19
CA MET A 1 -16.52 -20.06 65.56
C MET A 1 -16.91 -20.09 64.07
N THR A 2 -16.26 -19.72 63.12
CA THR A 2 -14.93 -19.73 62.60
C THR A 2 -14.83 -18.61 61.56
N LYS A 3 -13.75 -17.80 61.58
CA LYS A 3 -13.43 -16.74 60.66
C LYS A 3 -13.12 -17.27 59.25
N ILE A 4 -13.71 -16.73 58.20
CA ILE A 4 -13.22 -16.87 56.85
C ILE A 4 -12.61 -15.51 56.44
N LYS A 5 -11.30 -15.53 56.16
CA LYS A 5 -10.50 -14.38 55.72
C LYS A 5 -10.80 -14.06 54.25
N ASN A 6 -11.12 -12.80 54.01
CA ASN A 6 -11.09 -12.21 52.65
C ASN A 6 -9.66 -12.11 52.16
N ASN A 7 -9.31 -12.79 51.08
CA ASN A 7 -8.12 -12.51 50.28
C ASN A 7 -8.54 -11.71 49.05
N LYS A 8 -8.26 -10.40 49.08
CA LYS A 8 -8.27 -9.56 47.88
C LYS A 8 -7.06 -9.93 47.03
N LEU A 9 -7.33 -10.43 45.84
CA LEU A 9 -6.32 -10.63 44.80
C LEU A 9 -5.92 -9.26 44.24
N LEU A 10 -4.69 -8.83 44.58
CA LEU A 10 -4.07 -7.65 44.02
C LEU A 10 -3.52 -8.02 42.64
N SER A 11 -4.08 -7.49 41.57
CA SER A 11 -3.52 -7.66 40.23
C SER A 11 -2.25 -6.84 40.10
N LEU A 12 -1.12 -7.51 40.08
CA LEU A 12 0.20 -6.94 39.89
C LEU A 12 0.40 -6.72 38.39
N ILE A 13 0.45 -5.46 37.96
CA ILE A 13 0.93 -5.08 36.64
C ILE A 13 2.45 -5.23 36.68
N ILE A 14 2.96 -6.28 36.04
CA ILE A 14 4.40 -6.47 35.86
C ILE A 14 4.84 -5.65 34.65
N ALA A 15 5.40 -4.48 34.92
CA ALA A 15 6.20 -3.76 33.93
C ALA A 15 7.52 -4.54 33.77
N PHE A 16 7.73 -5.16 32.61
CA PHE A 16 9.00 -5.78 32.27
C PHE A 16 10.06 -4.70 32.04
N VAL A 17 10.75 -4.33 33.12
CA VAL A 17 12.08 -3.73 33.03
C VAL A 17 13.05 -4.90 32.93
N VAL A 18 13.54 -5.19 31.72
CA VAL A 18 14.61 -6.18 31.56
C VAL A 18 15.91 -5.56 32.02
N LEU A 19 16.24 -5.76 33.30
CA LEU A 19 17.60 -5.59 33.80
C LEU A 19 18.41 -6.80 33.35
N PHE A 20 19.39 -6.57 32.48
CA PHE A 20 20.37 -7.56 32.10
C PHE A 20 21.34 -7.77 33.27
N SER A 21 21.17 -8.85 34.03
CA SER A 21 22.25 -9.44 34.81
C SER A 21 22.69 -10.75 34.13
N PHE A 22 23.77 -10.67 33.36
CA PHE A 22 24.47 -11.86 32.88
C PHE A 22 25.56 -12.26 33.85
N PHE A 23 25.44 -13.45 34.41
CA PHE A 23 26.59 -14.19 34.96
C PHE A 23 27.26 -14.98 33.85
N SER A 24 28.57 -14.74 33.76
CA SER A 24 29.52 -15.27 32.81
C SER A 24 29.68 -16.78 32.88
N VAL A 25 29.82 -17.42 31.73
CA VAL A 25 30.94 -18.32 31.38
C VAL A 25 30.79 -18.59 29.86
N PHE A 26 31.70 -18.04 29.08
CA PHE A 26 32.38 -18.64 27.93
C PHE A 26 33.03 -17.53 27.08
N GLY A 27 34.33 -17.66 26.89
CA GLY A 27 35.12 -17.13 25.79
C GLY A 27 35.06 -15.61 25.53
N ASN A 28 36.20 -14.91 25.60
CA ASN A 28 36.37 -13.50 25.25
C ASN A 28 35.84 -13.12 23.88
N ALA A 29 34.51 -12.97 23.74
CA ALA A 29 33.92 -12.11 22.75
C ALA A 29 33.88 -10.71 23.34
N THR A 30 34.72 -9.80 22.91
CA THR A 30 34.61 -8.39 23.18
C THR A 30 33.23 -7.93 22.71
N VAL A 31 32.28 -7.81 23.63
CA VAL A 31 31.03 -7.14 23.40
C VAL A 31 31.37 -5.68 23.17
N ASN A 32 31.55 -5.26 21.94
CA ASN A 32 31.70 -3.85 21.62
C ASN A 32 30.49 -3.10 22.19
N ALA A 33 30.73 -2.11 23.04
CA ALA A 33 29.67 -1.27 23.59
C ALA A 33 28.85 -0.67 22.44
N ALA A 34 27.52 -0.70 22.57
CA ALA A 34 26.60 -0.11 21.59
C ALA A 34 26.96 1.36 21.34
N SER A 35 27.25 1.72 20.11
CA SER A 35 27.69 3.07 19.76
C SER A 35 26.78 3.71 18.70
N SER A 36 26.62 5.03 18.82
CA SER A 36 25.96 5.84 17.81
C SER A 36 26.90 6.08 16.63
N LEU A 37 26.37 5.89 15.42
CA LEU A 37 27.05 6.19 14.15
C LEU A 37 26.61 7.54 13.57
N GLY A 38 25.92 8.39 14.38
CA GLY A 38 25.27 9.61 13.90
C GLY A 38 23.97 9.33 13.17
N SER A 39 23.47 10.32 12.44
CA SER A 39 22.21 10.21 11.67
C SER A 39 22.41 9.76 10.22
N VAL A 40 23.66 9.66 9.75
CA VAL A 40 24.00 9.39 8.34
C VAL A 40 25.19 8.45 8.28
N ILE A 41 25.11 7.42 7.44
CA ILE A 41 26.26 6.60 7.05
C ILE A 41 26.41 6.53 5.54
N ASP A 42 27.66 6.54 5.08
CA ASP A 42 28.00 6.43 3.67
C ASP A 42 27.96 4.97 3.17
N GLY A 43 27.89 4.82 1.85
CA GLY A 43 28.04 3.51 1.18
C GLY A 43 29.36 2.83 1.53
N GLY A 44 29.30 1.52 1.77
CA GLY A 44 30.40 0.70 2.25
C GLY A 44 30.50 0.60 3.79
N LYS A 45 29.72 1.38 4.55
CA LYS A 45 29.71 1.34 6.01
C LYS A 45 28.80 0.25 6.55
N VAL A 46 29.21 -0.30 7.69
CA VAL A 46 28.53 -1.41 8.40
C VAL A 46 27.96 -0.91 9.74
N ILE A 47 26.76 -1.36 10.05
CA ILE A 47 26.12 -1.22 11.35
C ILE A 47 26.13 -2.60 12.01
N SER A 48 27.10 -2.84 12.88
CA SER A 48 27.21 -4.10 13.64
C SER A 48 26.09 -4.22 14.67
N ALA A 49 25.82 -5.44 15.13
CA ALA A 49 24.85 -5.67 16.20
C ALA A 49 25.17 -4.80 17.43
N GLY A 50 24.14 -4.18 18.00
CA GLY A 50 24.22 -3.20 19.06
C GLY A 50 24.42 -1.76 18.61
N ASN A 51 25.01 -1.51 17.44
CA ASN A 51 25.22 -0.17 16.91
C ASN A 51 23.93 0.41 16.30
N TYR A 52 23.86 1.72 16.23
CA TYR A 52 22.64 2.41 15.80
C TYR A 52 22.88 3.75 15.10
N LEU A 53 21.91 4.17 14.30
CA LEU A 53 21.77 5.55 13.87
C LEU A 53 20.90 6.31 14.88
N LEU A 54 21.21 7.58 15.10
CA LEU A 54 20.46 8.49 15.95
C LEU A 54 20.04 9.69 15.13
N SER A 55 18.75 10.04 15.14
CA SER A 55 18.25 11.23 14.42
C SER A 55 18.88 12.51 14.96
N PRO A 56 18.93 13.63 14.18
CA PRO A 56 19.54 14.88 14.62
C PRO A 56 19.01 15.40 15.96
N ASN A 57 17.72 15.29 16.23
CA ASN A 57 17.10 15.70 17.49
C ASN A 57 17.17 14.64 18.62
N GLY A 58 17.76 13.47 18.36
CA GLY A 58 17.92 12.39 19.34
C GLY A 58 16.64 11.57 19.62
N ASN A 59 15.49 11.91 19.05
CA ASN A 59 14.20 11.25 19.37
C ASN A 59 13.98 9.92 18.66
N CYS A 60 14.69 9.67 17.53
CA CYS A 60 14.60 8.44 16.78
C CYS A 60 15.93 7.69 16.77
N LYS A 61 15.85 6.36 16.95
CA LYS A 61 17.01 5.46 16.99
C LYS A 61 16.77 4.26 16.09
N ALA A 62 17.66 4.01 15.11
CA ALA A 62 17.60 2.84 14.25
C ALA A 62 18.72 1.88 14.61
N VAL A 63 18.38 0.71 15.17
CA VAL A 63 19.31 -0.22 15.82
C VAL A 63 19.40 -1.52 15.04
N MET A 64 20.62 -2.00 14.80
CA MET A 64 20.87 -3.38 14.44
C MET A 64 20.90 -4.22 15.73
N GLN A 65 19.89 -5.04 15.95
CA GLN A 65 19.79 -5.86 17.15
C GLN A 65 20.60 -7.15 17.02
N GLY A 66 20.96 -7.76 18.16
CA GLY A 66 21.72 -9.01 18.20
C GLY A 66 20.93 -10.23 17.72
N ASP A 67 19.60 -10.14 17.70
CA ASP A 67 18.68 -11.18 17.18
C ASP A 67 18.51 -11.13 15.65
N GLY A 68 19.18 -10.20 14.98
CA GLY A 68 19.10 -10.01 13.53
C GLY A 68 18.05 -9.01 13.07
N ASN A 69 17.25 -8.44 13.97
CA ASN A 69 16.24 -7.46 13.61
C ASN A 69 16.83 -6.05 13.54
N PHE A 70 16.51 -5.30 12.49
CA PHE A 70 16.83 -3.87 12.40
C PHE A 70 15.58 -3.08 12.75
N VAL A 71 15.60 -2.33 13.85
CA VAL A 71 14.40 -1.71 14.43
C VAL A 71 14.58 -0.20 14.54
N ILE A 72 13.55 0.54 14.15
CA ILE A 72 13.48 1.99 14.35
C ILE A 72 12.55 2.28 15.52
N TYR A 73 13.10 2.97 16.52
CA TYR A 73 12.37 3.47 17.69
C TYR A 73 12.18 4.98 17.58
N LYS A 74 11.03 5.46 18.02
CA LYS A 74 10.74 6.89 18.23
C LYS A 74 10.24 7.06 19.65
N SER A 75 10.91 7.90 20.42
CA SER A 75 10.62 8.10 21.87
C SER A 75 10.46 6.78 22.63
N GLY A 76 11.34 5.82 22.37
CA GLY A 76 11.36 4.49 22.99
C GLY A 76 10.37 3.47 22.43
N LYS A 77 9.41 3.87 21.59
CA LYS A 77 8.44 2.98 20.95
C LYS A 77 8.94 2.53 19.57
N ALA A 78 8.91 1.23 19.29
CA ALA A 78 9.20 0.70 17.94
C ALA A 78 8.13 1.18 16.96
N ILE A 79 8.58 1.80 15.86
CA ILE A 79 7.69 2.31 14.78
C ILE A 79 7.90 1.59 13.47
N TRP A 80 8.99 0.87 13.30
CA TRP A 80 9.27 0.04 12.15
C TRP A 80 10.33 -1.00 12.48
N CYS A 81 10.29 -2.15 11.82
CA CYS A 81 11.35 -3.15 11.87
C CYS A 81 11.50 -3.89 10.53
N SER A 82 12.68 -4.49 10.32
CA SER A 82 12.94 -5.39 9.19
C SER A 82 12.28 -6.75 9.35
N ALA A 83 11.93 -7.10 10.59
CA ALA A 83 11.38 -8.39 11.02
C ALA A 83 12.25 -9.59 10.56
N THR A 84 13.55 -9.46 10.79
CA THR A 84 14.55 -10.45 10.43
C THR A 84 15.12 -11.19 11.64
N ASN A 85 14.44 -11.09 12.80
CA ASN A 85 14.84 -11.79 14.00
C ASN A 85 14.79 -13.32 13.80
N THR A 86 15.94 -13.96 13.93
CA THR A 86 16.10 -15.41 13.80
C THR A 86 17.33 -15.89 14.56
N SER A 87 17.34 -17.13 15.02
CA SER A 87 18.49 -17.79 15.63
C SER A 87 19.36 -18.56 14.63
N ALA A 88 19.09 -18.42 13.32
CA ALA A 88 19.78 -19.19 12.27
C ALA A 88 21.26 -18.81 12.08
N PHE A 89 21.68 -17.65 12.59
CA PHE A 89 23.04 -17.15 12.41
C PHE A 89 23.69 -16.76 13.74
N SER A 90 25.01 -16.89 13.78
CA SER A 90 25.82 -16.58 14.98
C SER A 90 26.01 -15.08 15.20
N SER A 91 25.87 -14.27 14.14
CA SER A 91 25.98 -12.82 14.23
C SER A 91 25.19 -12.15 13.10
N TYR A 92 24.90 -10.86 13.26
CA TYR A 92 24.15 -10.06 12.29
C TYR A 92 24.77 -8.68 12.15
N PHE A 93 24.63 -8.12 10.96
CA PHE A 93 24.99 -6.73 10.66
C PHE A 93 24.15 -6.18 9.52
N ALA A 94 23.97 -4.87 9.51
CA ALA A 94 23.40 -4.17 8.36
C ALA A 94 24.49 -3.36 7.64
N THR A 95 24.32 -3.12 6.34
CA THR A 95 25.27 -2.33 5.56
C THR A 95 24.55 -1.48 4.52
N MET A 96 24.97 -0.22 4.39
CA MET A 96 24.68 0.58 3.21
C MET A 96 25.74 0.24 2.17
N GLN A 97 25.34 -0.44 1.11
CA GLN A 97 26.28 -0.85 0.06
C GLN A 97 26.59 0.30 -0.92
N THR A 98 27.74 0.20 -1.58
CA THR A 98 28.17 1.20 -2.58
C THR A 98 27.34 1.16 -3.87
N ASP A 99 26.55 0.11 -4.09
CA ASP A 99 25.61 -0.05 -5.21
C ASP A 99 24.23 0.55 -4.98
N GLY A 100 24.02 1.17 -3.79
CA GLY A 100 22.76 1.81 -3.42
C GLY A 100 21.78 0.90 -2.67
N ASN A 101 22.17 -0.32 -2.32
CA ASN A 101 21.30 -1.24 -1.60
C ASN A 101 21.61 -1.21 -0.09
N PHE A 102 20.58 -1.07 0.74
CA PHE A 102 20.68 -1.27 2.18
C PHE A 102 20.31 -2.71 2.50
N VAL A 103 21.23 -3.47 3.11
CA VAL A 103 21.12 -4.92 3.29
C VAL A 103 21.41 -5.32 4.72
N ILE A 104 20.64 -6.27 5.25
CA ILE A 104 20.89 -6.95 6.53
C ILE A 104 21.39 -8.36 6.21
N TYR A 105 22.50 -8.72 6.86
CA TYR A 105 23.13 -10.03 6.72
C TYR A 105 23.10 -10.80 8.05
N GLY A 106 22.80 -12.08 7.95
CA GLY A 106 23.16 -13.07 8.96
C GLY A 106 24.49 -13.74 8.57
N GLN A 107 25.34 -14.05 9.54
CA GLN A 107 26.68 -14.60 9.33
C GLN A 107 26.96 -15.78 10.24
N ASN A 108 27.52 -16.86 9.68
CA ASN A 108 28.08 -18.01 10.37
C ASN A 108 29.54 -18.20 9.91
N GLY A 109 30.51 -17.93 10.80
CA GLY A 109 31.94 -17.91 10.46
C GLY A 109 32.22 -16.90 9.35
N SER A 110 32.80 -17.32 8.23
CA SER A 110 33.08 -16.49 7.05
C SER A 110 31.90 -16.39 6.07
N SER A 111 30.89 -17.25 6.20
CA SER A 111 29.73 -17.28 5.30
C SER A 111 28.69 -16.25 5.74
N LYS A 112 28.22 -15.41 4.80
CA LYS A 112 27.17 -14.43 5.03
C LYS A 112 26.00 -14.62 4.06
N THR A 113 24.79 -14.47 4.59
CA THR A 113 23.54 -14.58 3.83
C THR A 113 22.73 -13.31 4.01
N ALA A 114 22.26 -12.70 2.94
CA ALA A 114 21.36 -11.57 3.02
C ALA A 114 19.98 -12.06 3.51
N VAL A 115 19.51 -11.51 4.63
CA VAL A 115 18.21 -11.84 5.21
C VAL A 115 17.15 -10.79 4.91
N TRP A 116 17.58 -9.59 4.56
CA TRP A 116 16.70 -8.51 4.12
C TRP A 116 17.46 -7.50 3.25
N ALA A 117 16.77 -6.85 2.33
CA ALA A 117 17.33 -5.76 1.54
C ALA A 117 16.24 -4.73 1.14
N SER A 118 16.65 -3.47 0.96
CA SER A 118 15.81 -2.41 0.39
C SER A 118 15.45 -2.66 -1.08
N GLN A 119 16.19 -3.54 -1.78
CA GLN A 119 16.02 -3.86 -3.21
C GLN A 119 16.32 -2.69 -4.15
N THR A 120 17.26 -1.84 -3.75
CA THR A 120 17.62 -0.60 -4.47
C THR A 120 18.95 -0.67 -5.21
N CYS A 121 19.50 -1.88 -5.36
CA CYS A 121 20.73 -2.10 -6.11
C CYS A 121 20.62 -1.53 -7.53
N LYS A 122 21.48 -0.58 -7.87
CA LYS A 122 21.61 0.01 -9.22
C LYS A 122 22.88 -0.43 -9.92
N GLY A 123 23.63 -1.35 -9.31
CA GLY A 123 24.98 -1.69 -9.71
C GLY A 123 25.99 -0.61 -9.34
N ALA A 124 27.27 -0.93 -9.48
CA ALA A 124 28.34 0.04 -9.26
C ALA A 124 28.37 1.05 -10.43
N VAL A 125 27.64 2.15 -10.30
CA VAL A 125 27.64 3.24 -11.27
C VAL A 125 28.74 4.23 -10.87
N SER A 126 29.71 4.43 -11.73
CA SER A 126 30.82 5.37 -11.47
C SER A 126 30.32 6.75 -11.06
N GLY A 127 30.84 7.25 -9.95
CA GLY A 127 30.54 8.56 -9.40
C GLY A 127 29.23 8.65 -8.59
N TYR A 128 28.45 7.58 -8.44
CA TYR A 128 27.33 7.56 -7.50
C TYR A 128 27.83 7.36 -6.08
N LYS A 129 27.29 8.15 -5.15
CA LYS A 129 27.53 8.01 -3.71
C LYS A 129 26.19 7.85 -3.03
N TYR A 130 26.01 6.76 -2.30
CA TYR A 130 24.78 6.46 -1.57
C TYR A 130 24.98 6.67 -0.08
N GLN A 131 23.94 7.13 0.58
CA GLN A 131 23.89 7.31 2.03
C GLN A 131 22.61 6.71 2.59
N LEU A 132 22.70 6.17 3.80
CA LEU A 132 21.57 5.84 4.65
C LEU A 132 21.41 6.95 5.68
N ARG A 133 20.21 7.55 5.78
CA ARG A 133 19.91 8.68 6.66
C ARG A 133 18.69 8.39 7.52
N LEU A 134 18.79 8.62 8.83
CA LEU A 134 17.66 8.61 9.76
C LEU A 134 17.26 10.05 10.09
N ASN A 135 16.00 10.42 9.83
CA ASN A 135 15.49 11.75 10.13
C ASN A 135 14.68 11.80 11.44
N ASP A 136 14.27 13.00 11.86
CA ASP A 136 13.56 13.26 13.12
C ASP A 136 12.12 12.70 13.15
N SER A 137 11.56 12.33 12.01
CA SER A 137 10.26 11.65 11.94
C SER A 137 10.36 10.14 12.18
N GLY A 138 11.57 9.56 12.14
CA GLY A 138 11.82 8.11 12.16
C GLY A 138 11.81 7.49 10.76
N ARG A 139 11.86 8.31 9.71
CA ARG A 139 12.02 7.82 8.35
C ARG A 139 13.50 7.54 8.08
N LEU A 140 13.77 6.34 7.56
CA LEU A 140 15.09 5.89 7.13
C LEU A 140 15.15 5.96 5.60
N ASP A 141 16.05 6.77 5.09
CA ASP A 141 16.17 7.11 3.67
C ASP A 141 17.46 6.54 3.06
N VAL A 142 17.37 5.92 1.88
CA VAL A 142 18.53 5.69 1.00
C VAL A 142 18.56 6.80 -0.03
N ILE A 143 19.68 7.53 -0.09
CA ILE A 143 19.83 8.73 -0.89
C ILE A 143 21.03 8.60 -1.81
N ASN A 144 20.88 9.02 -3.08
CA ASN A 144 21.97 9.24 -4.01
C ASN A 144 22.41 10.70 -3.93
N THR A 145 23.62 10.96 -3.41
CA THR A 145 24.12 12.32 -3.19
C THR A 145 24.68 12.98 -4.45
N LYS A 146 24.96 12.20 -5.51
CA LYS A 146 25.43 12.78 -6.78
C LYS A 146 24.34 13.60 -7.48
N ASN A 147 23.09 13.19 -7.39
CA ASN A 147 21.96 13.84 -8.02
C ASN A 147 21.12 14.62 -6.99
N SER A 148 21.66 15.72 -6.47
CA SER A 148 20.94 16.63 -5.56
C SER A 148 20.21 15.94 -4.40
N ASN A 149 20.83 14.91 -3.79
CA ASN A 149 20.24 14.08 -2.74
C ASN A 149 18.95 13.37 -3.19
N GLN A 150 18.95 12.80 -4.38
CA GLN A 150 17.80 12.03 -4.87
C GLN A 150 17.46 10.90 -3.90
N LEU A 151 16.25 10.91 -3.38
CA LEU A 151 15.71 9.82 -2.56
C LEU A 151 15.44 8.60 -3.44
N ILE A 152 16.04 7.46 -3.07
CA ILE A 152 15.92 6.18 -3.79
C ILE A 152 14.91 5.27 -3.12
N TRP A 153 14.88 5.28 -1.78
CA TRP A 153 14.05 4.43 -0.96
C TRP A 153 13.83 5.05 0.41
N ASN A 154 12.72 4.72 1.03
CA ASN A 154 12.49 4.94 2.45
C ASN A 154 11.73 3.75 3.08
N ASN A 155 11.85 3.60 4.39
CA ASN A 155 11.20 2.51 5.13
C ASN A 155 9.66 2.56 5.07
N THR A 156 9.06 3.66 4.64
CA THR A 156 7.60 3.83 4.51
C THR A 156 7.08 3.59 3.09
N SER A 157 7.96 3.38 2.09
CA SER A 157 7.54 3.15 0.69
C SER A 157 7.12 1.70 0.40
N GLN A 158 7.27 0.80 1.36
CA GLN A 158 6.91 -0.61 1.18
C GLN A 158 6.43 -1.25 2.47
N ILE A 159 5.56 -2.26 2.34
CA ILE A 159 5.21 -3.19 3.41
C ILE A 159 5.46 -4.63 2.95
N SER A 160 5.78 -5.52 3.89
CA SER A 160 5.95 -6.96 3.69
C SER A 160 5.12 -7.72 4.70
N TYR A 161 5.15 -9.05 4.66
CA TYR A 161 4.35 -9.88 5.59
C TYR A 161 4.66 -9.64 7.08
N HIS A 162 5.77 -9.02 7.40
CA HIS A 162 6.13 -8.65 8.77
C HIS A 162 5.58 -7.29 9.22
N ASN A 163 5.20 -6.42 8.26
CA ASN A 163 4.78 -5.07 8.55
C ASN A 163 3.37 -4.85 8.02
N ASN A 164 2.44 -4.57 8.90
CA ASN A 164 1.06 -4.22 8.56
C ASN A 164 0.95 -2.71 8.37
N LEU A 165 -0.11 -2.28 7.72
CA LEU A 165 -0.54 -0.89 7.72
C LEU A 165 -1.82 -0.79 8.54
N ASN A 166 -1.75 -0.09 9.68
CA ASN A 166 -2.89 0.12 10.56
C ASN A 166 -3.66 1.37 10.16
N VAL A 167 -4.89 1.49 10.65
CA VAL A 167 -5.72 2.69 10.44
C VAL A 167 -4.98 3.94 10.91
N GLY A 168 -4.95 4.97 10.05
CA GLY A 168 -4.22 6.22 10.25
C GLY A 168 -2.77 6.19 9.77
N GLU A 169 -2.22 5.03 9.41
CA GLU A 169 -0.87 4.91 8.85
C GLU A 169 -0.86 5.10 7.33
N LYS A 170 0.30 5.41 6.80
CA LYS A 170 0.49 5.67 5.37
C LYS A 170 1.84 5.21 4.83
N MET A 171 1.85 4.89 3.55
CA MET A 171 3.06 4.75 2.75
C MET A 171 3.36 6.06 2.03
N LEU A 172 4.65 6.34 1.78
CA LEU A 172 5.11 7.50 1.02
C LEU A 172 6.05 7.03 -0.07
N SER A 173 5.82 7.45 -1.32
CA SER A 173 6.75 7.16 -2.42
C SER A 173 8.14 7.76 -2.16
N PRO A 174 9.22 7.18 -2.70
CA PRO A 174 10.57 7.73 -2.55
C PRO A 174 10.68 9.20 -2.96
N ASN A 175 10.06 9.60 -4.08
CA ASN A 175 10.06 11.00 -4.55
C ASN A 175 9.13 11.95 -3.76
N GLY A 176 8.37 11.43 -2.79
CA GLY A 176 7.45 12.21 -1.96
C GLY A 176 6.21 12.75 -2.66
N LYS A 177 5.94 12.35 -3.92
CA LYS A 177 4.82 12.86 -4.72
C LYS A 177 3.53 12.06 -4.55
N TYR A 178 3.60 10.85 -3.98
CA TYR A 178 2.47 9.95 -3.81
C TYR A 178 2.40 9.42 -2.39
N THR A 179 1.18 9.24 -1.89
CA THR A 179 0.94 8.60 -0.59
C THR A 179 -0.18 7.59 -0.70
N ALA A 180 -0.04 6.45 -0.04
CA ALA A 180 -1.13 5.49 0.11
C ALA A 180 -1.51 5.41 1.59
N GLU A 181 -2.71 5.86 1.93
CA GLU A 181 -3.20 6.06 3.29
C GLU A 181 -4.28 5.05 3.65
N PHE A 182 -4.12 4.40 4.78
CA PHE A 182 -5.19 3.62 5.35
C PHE A 182 -5.98 4.49 6.32
N GLN A 183 -7.08 5.02 5.84
CA GLN A 183 -7.85 6.09 6.48
C GLN A 183 -8.65 5.59 7.68
N THR A 184 -9.12 6.53 8.52
CA THR A 184 -9.92 6.22 9.73
C THR A 184 -11.30 5.63 9.41
N ASP A 185 -11.80 5.84 8.19
CA ASP A 185 -13.01 5.21 7.66
C ASP A 185 -12.79 3.76 7.22
N GLY A 186 -11.53 3.27 7.27
CA GLY A 186 -11.13 1.92 6.86
C GLY A 186 -10.88 1.75 5.37
N ASN A 187 -10.82 2.84 4.60
CA ASN A 187 -10.47 2.81 3.19
C ASN A 187 -8.96 2.93 2.98
N PHE A 188 -8.39 2.11 2.11
CA PHE A 188 -7.00 2.23 1.68
C PHE A 188 -6.97 2.99 0.37
N VAL A 189 -6.41 4.20 0.37
CA VAL A 189 -6.49 5.16 -0.73
C VAL A 189 -5.10 5.60 -1.16
N LEU A 190 -4.85 5.54 -2.46
CA LEU A 190 -3.66 6.10 -3.10
C LEU A 190 -3.95 7.52 -3.60
N TYR A 191 -3.07 8.45 -3.29
CA TYR A 191 -3.17 9.85 -3.67
C TYR A 191 -1.91 10.34 -4.42
N ASP A 192 -2.11 11.23 -5.37
CA ASP A 192 -1.11 12.18 -5.82
C ASP A 192 -1.12 13.40 -4.87
N ILE A 193 0.04 13.71 -4.33
CA ILE A 193 0.30 14.85 -3.43
C ILE A 193 1.38 15.78 -3.99
N SER A 194 1.67 15.69 -5.30
CA SER A 194 2.66 16.53 -5.96
C SER A 194 2.25 18.00 -6.06
N THR A 195 0.95 18.30 -5.89
CA THR A 195 0.37 19.63 -5.84
C THR A 195 -0.24 19.92 -4.46
N SER A 196 -0.70 21.14 -4.24
CA SER A 196 -1.40 21.52 -3.00
C SER A 196 -2.73 20.79 -2.79
N THR A 197 -3.32 20.30 -3.86
CA THR A 197 -4.57 19.50 -3.82
C THR A 197 -4.23 18.02 -3.86
N LYS A 198 -4.73 17.27 -2.88
CA LYS A 198 -4.59 15.82 -2.79
C LYS A 198 -5.57 15.16 -3.76
N ILE A 199 -5.05 14.47 -4.79
CA ILE A 199 -5.85 13.85 -5.85
C ILE A 199 -5.90 12.34 -5.62
N PRO A 200 -7.08 11.72 -5.38
CA PRO A 200 -7.17 10.28 -5.21
C PRO A 200 -7.02 9.57 -6.56
N LEU A 201 -6.07 8.64 -6.66
CA LEU A 201 -5.79 7.86 -7.87
C LEU A 201 -6.46 6.48 -7.84
N TRP A 202 -6.55 5.88 -6.64
CA TRP A 202 -7.12 4.55 -6.43
C TRP A 202 -7.57 4.38 -4.99
N ASN A 203 -8.54 3.48 -4.76
CA ASN A 203 -8.93 3.07 -3.41
C ASN A 203 -9.45 1.64 -3.36
N SER A 204 -9.39 1.01 -2.19
CA SER A 204 -9.85 -0.35 -1.92
C SER A 204 -11.36 -0.47 -1.74
N ARG A 205 -12.06 0.65 -1.51
CA ARG A 205 -13.51 0.70 -1.16
C ARG A 205 -13.85 -0.10 0.11
N THR A 206 -12.97 -0.09 1.08
CA THR A 206 -13.16 -0.82 2.35
C THR A 206 -13.72 0.05 3.47
N PHE A 207 -14.25 1.23 3.13
CA PHE A 207 -15.01 2.09 4.04
C PHE A 207 -16.45 1.58 4.24
N VAL A 208 -17.04 1.92 5.37
CA VAL A 208 -18.50 1.75 5.56
C VAL A 208 -19.20 2.80 4.70
N SER A 209 -20.00 2.35 3.75
CA SER A 209 -20.86 3.23 2.96
C SER A 209 -22.32 3.01 3.36
N ASP A 210 -23.16 4.01 3.15
CA ASP A 210 -24.64 3.90 3.27
C ASP A 210 -25.24 2.89 2.27
N SER A 211 -24.40 2.23 1.49
CA SER A 211 -24.77 1.16 0.57
C SER A 211 -24.82 -0.17 1.32
N PRO A 212 -25.84 -1.02 1.07
CA PRO A 212 -26.00 -2.34 1.72
C PRO A 212 -24.85 -3.33 1.39
N LEU A 213 -23.86 -2.90 0.60
CA LEU A 213 -22.78 -3.75 0.12
C LEU A 213 -21.67 -3.97 1.16
N ARG A 214 -21.59 -3.16 2.24
CA ARG A 214 -20.53 -3.30 3.23
C ARG A 214 -20.95 -2.83 4.63
N ALA A 215 -21.15 -3.79 5.52
CA ALA A 215 -21.52 -3.53 6.91
C ALA A 215 -20.32 -3.23 7.83
N THR A 216 -19.09 -3.58 7.39
CA THR A 216 -17.88 -3.43 8.20
C THR A 216 -16.79 -2.70 7.41
N LYS A 217 -16.00 -1.89 8.13
CA LYS A 217 -14.86 -1.15 7.56
C LYS A 217 -13.56 -1.91 7.74
N GLY A 218 -12.56 -1.55 6.92
CA GLY A 218 -11.20 -2.04 7.07
C GLY A 218 -10.57 -1.63 8.40
N SER A 219 -9.82 -2.53 9.01
CA SER A 219 -9.11 -2.35 10.28
C SER A 219 -7.61 -2.49 10.14
N ILE A 220 -7.14 -3.33 9.20
CA ILE A 220 -5.71 -3.58 8.97
C ILE A 220 -5.46 -4.02 7.52
N VAL A 221 -4.38 -3.54 6.93
CA VAL A 221 -3.85 -4.01 5.63
C VAL A 221 -2.66 -4.92 5.90
N LYS A 222 -2.69 -6.13 5.37
CA LYS A 222 -1.63 -7.13 5.52
C LYS A 222 -1.11 -7.60 4.16
N MET A 223 0.20 -7.53 3.95
CA MET A 223 0.88 -8.29 2.91
C MET A 223 1.19 -9.68 3.47
N GLN A 224 0.62 -10.73 2.88
CA GLN A 224 0.79 -12.10 3.39
C GLN A 224 2.01 -12.80 2.79
N GLU A 225 2.48 -13.88 3.46
CA GLU A 225 3.60 -14.70 3.01
C GLU A 225 3.32 -15.44 1.70
N ASP A 226 2.04 -15.66 1.38
CA ASP A 226 1.59 -16.30 0.14
C ASP A 226 1.55 -15.36 -1.07
N GLY A 227 1.86 -14.07 -0.87
CA GLY A 227 1.83 -13.04 -1.90
C GLY A 227 0.50 -12.32 -2.03
N ASN A 228 -0.50 -12.58 -1.19
CA ASN A 228 -1.78 -11.90 -1.21
C ASN A 228 -1.76 -10.64 -0.33
N LEU A 229 -2.23 -9.52 -0.86
CA LEU A 229 -2.53 -8.33 -0.06
C LEU A 229 -3.98 -8.40 0.38
N VAL A 230 -4.22 -8.33 1.69
CA VAL A 230 -5.55 -8.50 2.26
C VAL A 230 -5.89 -7.36 3.22
N ILE A 231 -7.11 -6.87 3.15
CA ILE A 231 -7.67 -5.94 4.14
C ILE A 231 -8.69 -6.71 4.98
N TYR A 232 -8.47 -6.69 6.29
CA TYR A 232 -9.34 -7.32 7.27
C TYR A 232 -10.15 -6.28 8.02
N ASP A 233 -11.34 -6.64 8.46
CA ASP A 233 -12.12 -5.87 9.41
C ASP A 233 -11.66 -6.14 10.87
N SER A 234 -12.32 -5.50 11.84
CA SER A 234 -12.00 -5.66 13.28
C SER A 234 -12.29 -7.07 13.82
N ALA A 235 -13.07 -7.87 13.12
CA ALA A 235 -13.36 -9.27 13.44
C ALA A 235 -12.41 -10.25 12.73
N ASN A 236 -11.32 -9.77 12.11
CA ASN A 236 -10.39 -10.56 11.28
C ASN A 236 -11.04 -11.24 10.07
N LYS A 237 -12.18 -10.73 9.59
CA LYS A 237 -12.76 -11.18 8.34
C LYS A 237 -12.12 -10.43 7.17
N ALA A 238 -11.65 -11.16 6.15
CA ALA A 238 -11.14 -10.57 4.92
C ALA A 238 -12.29 -9.89 4.17
N ILE A 239 -12.15 -8.59 3.91
CA ILE A 239 -13.15 -7.77 3.23
C ILE A 239 -12.68 -7.28 1.86
N TRP A 240 -11.39 -7.35 1.59
CA TRP A 240 -10.77 -7.10 0.29
C TRP A 240 -9.47 -7.89 0.17
N TYR A 241 -9.12 -8.33 -1.03
CA TYR A 241 -7.84 -8.97 -1.33
C TYR A 241 -7.44 -8.81 -2.79
N SER A 242 -6.13 -8.81 -3.06
CA SER A 242 -5.53 -8.62 -4.39
C SER A 242 -5.69 -9.81 -5.33
N LYS A 243 -6.04 -11.00 -4.82
CA LYS A 243 -6.12 -12.29 -5.56
C LYS A 243 -4.75 -12.75 -6.10
N THR A 244 -3.68 -12.46 -5.39
CA THR A 244 -2.30 -12.78 -5.80
C THR A 244 -1.68 -13.90 -4.98
N ALA A 245 -2.48 -14.65 -4.22
CA ALA A 245 -1.99 -15.81 -3.47
C ALA A 245 -1.36 -16.85 -4.42
N VAL A 246 -0.07 -17.09 -4.26
CA VAL A 246 0.70 -18.10 -5.01
C VAL A 246 1.31 -19.15 -4.08
N GLY A 247 0.96 -19.09 -2.79
CA GLY A 247 1.53 -19.91 -1.72
C GLY A 247 2.87 -19.36 -1.20
N ALA A 248 3.17 -19.66 0.06
CA ALA A 248 4.45 -19.34 0.65
C ALA A 248 5.55 -20.16 -0.07
N GLN A 249 6.55 -19.48 -0.59
CA GLN A 249 7.64 -20.11 -1.35
C GLN A 249 8.96 -19.80 -0.65
N SER A 250 9.70 -20.85 -0.27
CA SER A 250 11.02 -20.70 0.35
C SER A 250 11.96 -19.90 -0.54
N GLY A 251 12.71 -18.95 0.05
CA GLY A 251 13.66 -18.08 -0.64
C GLY A 251 13.02 -16.86 -1.32
N TYR A 252 11.72 -16.65 -1.16
CA TYR A 252 11.03 -15.48 -1.71
C TYR A 252 10.29 -14.71 -0.63
N VAL A 253 10.17 -13.39 -0.86
CA VAL A 253 9.34 -12.48 -0.07
C VAL A 253 8.45 -11.68 -1.01
N TYR A 254 7.26 -11.34 -0.53
CA TYR A 254 6.33 -10.51 -1.26
C TYR A 254 6.22 -9.15 -0.58
N LYS A 255 6.19 -8.09 -1.38
CA LYS A 255 6.14 -6.71 -0.88
C LYS A 255 5.08 -5.93 -1.66
N LEU A 256 4.28 -5.14 -0.94
CA LEU A 256 3.55 -4.03 -1.54
C LEU A 256 4.48 -2.83 -1.58
N ILE A 257 4.64 -2.22 -2.74
CA ILE A 257 5.55 -1.09 -2.98
C ILE A 257 4.75 0.05 -3.57
N LEU A 258 4.93 1.25 -3.01
CA LEU A 258 4.47 2.50 -3.60
C LEU A 258 5.62 3.11 -4.42
N THR A 259 5.43 3.23 -5.71
CA THR A 259 6.45 3.64 -6.68
C THR A 259 6.45 5.15 -6.93
N ASP A 260 7.51 5.66 -7.56
CA ASP A 260 7.69 7.08 -7.91
C ASP A 260 6.79 7.58 -9.05
N ASN A 261 6.09 6.68 -9.71
CA ASN A 261 5.08 6.99 -10.73
C ASN A 261 3.64 6.79 -10.25
N GLY A 262 3.43 6.73 -8.92
CA GLY A 262 2.10 6.66 -8.32
C GLY A 262 1.41 5.32 -8.50
N LYS A 263 2.17 4.23 -8.47
CA LYS A 263 1.62 2.86 -8.53
C LYS A 263 1.85 2.12 -7.23
N LEU A 264 0.83 1.39 -6.80
CA LEU A 264 0.95 0.32 -5.82
C LEU A 264 1.21 -0.98 -6.57
N GLU A 265 2.30 -1.65 -6.25
CA GLU A 265 2.70 -2.90 -6.88
C GLU A 265 2.99 -3.99 -5.86
N ILE A 266 2.42 -5.18 -6.06
CA ILE A 266 2.83 -6.37 -5.31
C ILE A 266 3.94 -7.04 -6.11
N ARG A 267 5.12 -7.08 -5.52
CA ARG A 267 6.31 -7.66 -6.15
C ARG A 267 6.79 -8.90 -5.41
N LYS A 268 7.10 -9.93 -6.20
CA LYS A 268 7.85 -11.10 -5.73
C LYS A 268 9.34 -10.75 -5.76
N CYS A 269 10.01 -10.85 -4.63
CA CYS A 269 11.42 -10.56 -4.47
C CYS A 269 12.16 -11.83 -4.04
N ASN A 270 13.37 -12.05 -4.54
CA ASN A 270 14.23 -13.10 -4.02
C ASN A 270 14.78 -12.66 -2.65
N GLN A 271 14.70 -13.53 -1.64
CA GLN A 271 15.17 -13.22 -0.30
C GLN A 271 16.70 -13.06 -0.26
N ASN A 272 17.42 -13.85 -1.06
CA ASN A 272 18.89 -13.97 -1.04
C ASN A 272 19.59 -13.31 -2.23
N LYS A 273 18.85 -12.78 -3.23
CA LYS A 273 19.40 -12.10 -4.40
C LYS A 273 18.78 -10.72 -4.54
N TYR A 274 19.57 -9.78 -5.04
CA TYR A 274 19.13 -8.41 -5.26
C TYR A 274 18.16 -8.32 -6.45
N GLY A 275 17.11 -7.53 -6.30
CA GLY A 275 16.13 -7.26 -7.33
C GLY A 275 14.77 -7.97 -7.13
N PHE A 276 13.75 -7.44 -7.77
CA PHE A 276 12.46 -8.10 -7.86
C PHE A 276 12.44 -9.03 -9.07
N LEU A 277 11.67 -10.12 -8.99
CA LEU A 277 11.54 -11.08 -10.07
C LEU A 277 10.42 -10.69 -11.02
N ASN A 278 9.25 -10.41 -10.47
CA ASN A 278 8.08 -10.02 -11.25
C ASN A 278 7.07 -9.25 -10.38
N THR A 279 6.24 -8.46 -11.02
CA THR A 279 5.08 -7.83 -10.43
C THR A 279 3.89 -8.78 -10.55
N LEU A 280 3.26 -9.10 -9.41
CA LEU A 280 2.09 -9.97 -9.35
C LEU A 280 0.79 -9.17 -9.51
N TRP A 281 0.80 -7.91 -9.10
CA TRP A 281 -0.35 -7.04 -9.13
C TRP A 281 0.07 -5.57 -9.17
N THR A 282 -0.76 -4.77 -9.78
CA THR A 282 -0.69 -3.30 -9.70
C THR A 282 -2.11 -2.74 -9.57
N ASN A 283 -2.22 -1.55 -8.99
CA ASN A 283 -3.48 -0.81 -8.95
C ASN A 283 -3.97 -0.36 -10.35
N ASP A 284 -3.15 -0.51 -11.38
CA ASP A 284 -3.55 -0.30 -12.78
C ASP A 284 -4.48 -1.42 -13.27
N LYS A 285 -5.64 -1.58 -12.66
CA LYS A 285 -6.72 -2.28 -13.35
C LYS A 285 -7.13 -1.43 -14.54
N LEU A 286 -7.16 -2.04 -15.71
CA LEU A 286 -7.58 -1.34 -16.92
C LEU A 286 -8.92 -0.64 -16.69
N TYR A 287 -9.90 -1.34 -16.14
CA TYR A 287 -11.21 -0.77 -15.77
C TYR A 287 -11.90 -1.61 -14.70
N ASP A 288 -12.63 -0.98 -13.80
CA ASP A 288 -13.58 -1.67 -12.93
C ASP A 288 -14.91 -1.92 -13.67
N TRP A 289 -15.73 -2.82 -13.14
CA TRP A 289 -17.06 -3.05 -13.69
C TRP A 289 -18.01 -1.92 -13.31
N PRO A 290 -18.69 -1.28 -14.27
CA PRO A 290 -19.41 -0.02 -14.01
C PRO A 290 -20.64 -0.14 -13.09
N VAL A 291 -21.27 -1.33 -13.01
CA VAL A 291 -22.44 -1.57 -12.15
C VAL A 291 -22.14 -2.74 -11.23
N PRO A 292 -21.61 -2.52 -10.00
CA PRO A 292 -21.21 -3.58 -9.09
C PRO A 292 -22.38 -4.55 -8.78
N GLY A 293 -22.09 -5.84 -8.88
CA GLY A 293 -23.08 -6.91 -8.63
C GLY A 293 -24.00 -7.26 -9.81
N TYR A 294 -23.95 -6.52 -10.92
CA TYR A 294 -24.76 -6.74 -12.12
C TYR A 294 -23.86 -6.92 -13.33
N THR A 295 -23.53 -8.17 -13.67
CA THR A 295 -22.51 -8.51 -14.70
C THR A 295 -23.11 -9.03 -16.01
N ASN A 296 -24.45 -9.09 -16.13
CA ASN A 296 -25.11 -9.60 -17.32
C ASN A 296 -25.03 -8.57 -18.46
N ILE A 297 -24.31 -8.92 -19.53
CA ILE A 297 -24.25 -8.15 -20.78
C ILE A 297 -25.39 -8.63 -21.66
N THR A 298 -26.37 -7.76 -21.88
CA THR A 298 -27.54 -8.04 -22.76
C THR A 298 -27.27 -7.71 -24.21
N SER A 299 -26.24 -6.88 -24.48
CA SER A 299 -25.76 -6.64 -25.84
C SER A 299 -24.29 -6.27 -25.85
N SER A 300 -23.54 -6.94 -26.69
CA SER A 300 -22.08 -6.77 -26.83
C SER A 300 -21.71 -5.59 -27.74
N TYR A 301 -20.47 -5.14 -27.65
CA TYR A 301 -19.84 -4.27 -28.63
C TYR A 301 -19.79 -4.95 -30.00
N GLY A 302 -20.06 -4.21 -31.08
CA GLY A 302 -19.96 -4.71 -32.44
C GLY A 302 -21.17 -4.34 -33.33
N LEU A 303 -21.24 -4.94 -34.51
CA LEU A 303 -22.32 -4.69 -35.47
C LEU A 303 -23.64 -5.30 -35.01
N ARG A 304 -24.72 -4.49 -35.05
CA ARG A 304 -26.10 -4.88 -34.82
C ARG A 304 -26.91 -4.48 -36.07
N ASN A 305 -27.42 -5.44 -36.83
CA ASN A 305 -28.24 -5.16 -38.03
C ASN A 305 -27.63 -4.09 -38.94
N GLY A 306 -26.31 -4.15 -39.15
CA GLY A 306 -25.56 -3.20 -39.98
C GLY A 306 -25.14 -1.89 -39.29
N THR A 307 -25.55 -1.64 -38.03
CA THR A 307 -25.17 -0.45 -37.27
C THR A 307 -24.18 -0.81 -36.18
N MET A 308 -23.11 -0.03 -36.00
CA MET A 308 -22.08 -0.26 -34.99
C MET A 308 -22.59 0.12 -33.60
N HIS A 309 -22.59 -0.82 -32.68
CA HIS A 309 -22.77 -0.59 -31.25
C HIS A 309 -21.42 -0.34 -30.58
N ASN A 310 -21.18 0.90 -30.18
CA ASN A 310 -19.89 1.35 -29.64
C ASN A 310 -19.76 1.15 -28.13
N GLY A 311 -20.46 0.19 -27.54
CA GLY A 311 -20.45 -0.08 -26.10
C GLY A 311 -20.96 -1.47 -25.77
N ILE A 312 -21.24 -1.67 -24.49
CA ILE A 312 -21.95 -2.85 -23.97
C ILE A 312 -23.21 -2.39 -23.26
N ASP A 313 -24.30 -3.14 -23.39
CA ASP A 313 -25.50 -2.92 -22.59
C ASP A 313 -25.52 -3.89 -21.42
N ILE A 314 -25.66 -3.34 -20.21
CA ILE A 314 -25.73 -4.11 -18.97
C ILE A 314 -27.15 -3.99 -18.45
N SER A 315 -27.89 -5.11 -18.37
CA SER A 315 -29.25 -5.14 -17.87
C SER A 315 -29.56 -6.43 -17.14
N SER A 316 -30.33 -6.30 -16.06
CA SER A 316 -30.81 -7.41 -15.23
C SER A 316 -32.05 -6.97 -14.45
N SER A 317 -32.84 -7.92 -13.96
CA SER A 317 -33.91 -7.61 -13.01
C SER A 317 -33.34 -6.91 -11.76
N GLY A 318 -34.00 -5.85 -11.32
CA GLY A 318 -33.61 -5.07 -10.14
C GLY A 318 -32.39 -4.14 -10.33
N ILE A 319 -31.88 -3.95 -11.54
CA ILE A 319 -30.73 -3.05 -11.83
C ILE A 319 -31.08 -1.57 -11.80
N SER A 320 -32.34 -1.20 -12.06
CA SER A 320 -32.79 0.20 -12.08
C SER A 320 -32.51 0.89 -10.75
N GLY A 321 -31.97 2.12 -10.79
CA GLY A 321 -31.59 2.90 -9.61
C GLY A 321 -30.30 2.46 -8.93
N LYS A 322 -29.65 1.37 -9.36
CA LYS A 322 -28.39 0.90 -8.79
C LYS A 322 -27.24 1.86 -9.13
N PRO A 323 -26.21 1.96 -8.26
CA PRO A 323 -25.05 2.84 -8.50
C PRO A 323 -24.32 2.49 -9.78
N ILE A 324 -24.03 3.51 -10.59
CA ILE A 324 -23.02 3.48 -11.63
C ILE A 324 -21.74 4.11 -11.04
N ILE A 325 -20.61 3.44 -11.20
CA ILE A 325 -19.33 3.89 -10.71
C ILE A 325 -18.37 4.21 -11.86
N ALA A 326 -17.45 5.16 -11.63
CA ALA A 326 -16.35 5.41 -12.55
C ALA A 326 -15.47 4.17 -12.64
N VAL A 327 -15.35 3.61 -13.83
CA VAL A 327 -14.53 2.39 -14.06
C VAL A 327 -13.03 2.62 -13.90
N LYS A 328 -12.59 3.89 -14.00
CA LYS A 328 -11.22 4.36 -13.84
C LYS A 328 -11.24 5.81 -13.39
N ALA A 329 -10.18 6.26 -12.68
CA ALA A 329 -10.02 7.65 -12.29
C ALA A 329 -9.89 8.56 -13.51
N GLY A 330 -10.35 9.80 -13.38
CA GLY A 330 -10.27 10.78 -14.47
C GLY A 330 -11.11 12.03 -14.23
N LYS A 331 -11.08 12.93 -15.20
CA LYS A 331 -11.82 14.20 -15.17
C LYS A 331 -13.14 14.04 -15.91
N VAL A 332 -14.25 14.44 -15.31
CA VAL A 332 -15.54 14.55 -15.98
C VAL A 332 -15.45 15.68 -17.01
N ILE A 333 -15.62 15.34 -18.28
CA ILE A 333 -15.52 16.30 -19.40
C ILE A 333 -16.87 16.65 -19.99
N GLU A 334 -17.90 15.82 -19.77
CA GLU A 334 -19.23 16.06 -20.30
C GLU A 334 -20.29 15.46 -19.37
N VAL A 335 -21.41 16.17 -19.18
CA VAL A 335 -22.56 15.75 -18.42
C VAL A 335 -23.82 16.22 -19.15
N CYS A 336 -24.76 15.30 -19.38
CA CYS A 336 -26.09 15.60 -19.89
C CYS A 336 -27.13 15.19 -18.84
N THR A 337 -27.99 16.13 -18.41
CA THR A 337 -29.05 15.90 -17.41
C THR A 337 -30.42 16.34 -17.89
N SER A 338 -30.54 16.73 -19.17
CA SER A 338 -31.75 17.36 -19.71
C SER A 338 -32.82 16.39 -20.14
N CYS A 339 -32.54 15.08 -20.15
CA CYS A 339 -33.52 14.09 -20.58
C CYS A 339 -34.47 13.72 -19.42
N THR A 340 -35.75 14.03 -19.62
CA THR A 340 -36.85 13.65 -18.71
C THR A 340 -37.65 12.45 -19.21
N HIS A 341 -37.30 11.93 -20.41
CA HIS A 341 -38.05 10.87 -21.07
C HIS A 341 -37.53 9.49 -20.67
N ASN A 342 -38.44 8.60 -20.38
CA ASN A 342 -38.18 7.20 -20.02
C ASN A 342 -39.26 6.32 -20.71
N TYR A 343 -39.15 6.22 -22.03
CA TYR A 343 -40.16 5.52 -22.85
C TYR A 343 -39.98 3.99 -22.93
N GLY A 344 -38.93 3.47 -22.28
CA GLY A 344 -38.54 2.06 -22.42
C GLY A 344 -37.95 1.73 -23.79
N LYS A 345 -37.86 0.45 -24.11
CA LYS A 345 -37.09 -0.03 -25.29
C LYS A 345 -37.65 0.33 -26.68
N ASN A 346 -38.86 0.81 -26.76
CA ASN A 346 -39.56 0.91 -28.04
C ASN A 346 -39.48 2.31 -28.67
N TYR A 347 -39.04 3.31 -27.98
CA TYR A 347 -38.95 4.68 -28.45
C TYR A 347 -37.69 5.39 -27.99
N SER A 348 -36.94 5.97 -28.93
CA SER A 348 -35.84 6.87 -28.61
C SER A 348 -36.34 8.32 -28.67
N CYS A 349 -36.08 9.09 -27.61
CA CYS A 349 -36.39 10.52 -27.57
C CYS A 349 -35.34 11.39 -28.29
N GLY A 350 -34.23 10.81 -28.73
CA GLY A 350 -33.10 11.53 -29.31
C GLY A 350 -32.30 12.42 -28.33
N CYS A 351 -32.74 12.55 -27.05
CA CYS A 351 -32.06 13.36 -26.08
C CYS A 351 -30.60 12.90 -25.88
N GLY A 352 -29.68 13.86 -25.77
CA GLY A 352 -28.24 13.54 -25.60
C GLY A 352 -27.68 12.72 -26.80
N GLY A 353 -28.22 12.89 -28.00
CA GLY A 353 -27.80 12.07 -29.14
C GLY A 353 -28.22 10.59 -29.04
N GLY A 354 -29.34 10.30 -28.35
CA GLY A 354 -29.83 8.95 -28.07
C GLY A 354 -29.28 8.33 -26.76
N TYR A 355 -28.29 8.97 -26.10
CA TYR A 355 -27.70 8.47 -24.84
C TYR A 355 -28.50 8.86 -23.59
N GLY A 356 -29.54 9.71 -23.74
CA GLY A 356 -30.31 10.23 -22.61
C GLY A 356 -29.47 11.08 -21.65
N ASN A 357 -29.61 10.84 -20.37
CA ASN A 357 -28.71 11.42 -19.39
C ASN A 357 -27.41 10.59 -19.33
N TYR A 358 -26.26 11.27 -19.38
CA TYR A 358 -24.99 10.57 -19.43
C TYR A 358 -23.85 11.38 -18.82
N VAL A 359 -22.76 10.68 -18.49
CA VAL A 359 -21.48 11.22 -18.04
C VAL A 359 -20.39 10.73 -18.97
N VAL A 360 -19.44 11.60 -19.32
CA VAL A 360 -18.19 11.22 -19.99
C VAL A 360 -17.01 11.60 -19.10
N ILE A 361 -16.13 10.63 -18.88
CA ILE A 361 -14.90 10.79 -18.10
C ILE A 361 -13.70 10.61 -19.03
N GLN A 362 -12.79 11.57 -19.04
CA GLN A 362 -11.47 11.44 -19.65
C GLN A 362 -10.48 10.97 -18.60
N HIS A 363 -9.83 9.84 -18.85
CA HIS A 363 -8.83 9.24 -17.98
C HIS A 363 -7.44 9.80 -18.25
N ASP A 364 -6.52 9.65 -17.27
CA ASP A 364 -5.18 10.22 -17.34
C ASP A 364 -4.31 9.62 -18.47
N ASP A 365 -4.68 8.44 -18.98
CA ASP A 365 -4.06 7.81 -20.15
C ASP A 365 -4.65 8.29 -21.49
N GLY A 366 -5.54 9.29 -21.48
CA GLY A 366 -6.18 9.85 -22.66
C GLY A 366 -7.42 9.09 -23.14
N THR A 367 -7.70 7.90 -22.60
CA THR A 367 -8.93 7.15 -22.93
C THR A 367 -10.15 7.82 -22.33
N LYS A 368 -11.35 7.52 -22.89
CA LYS A 368 -12.61 8.07 -22.40
C LYS A 368 -13.62 6.96 -22.16
N THR A 369 -14.45 7.13 -21.13
CA THR A 369 -15.62 6.26 -20.90
C THR A 369 -16.89 7.09 -20.83
N ARG A 370 -17.97 6.54 -21.42
CA ARG A 370 -19.32 7.12 -21.37
C ARG A 370 -20.26 6.18 -20.61
N TYR A 371 -21.07 6.77 -19.74
CA TYR A 371 -22.09 6.08 -18.95
C TYR A 371 -23.43 6.67 -19.31
N ALA A 372 -24.21 5.95 -20.10
CA ALA A 372 -25.46 6.43 -20.70
C ALA A 372 -26.70 5.94 -19.96
N HIS A 373 -27.86 6.46 -20.38
CA HIS A 373 -29.19 6.11 -19.89
C HIS A 373 -29.35 6.23 -18.37
N CYS A 374 -28.64 7.19 -17.76
CA CYS A 374 -28.66 7.40 -16.31
C CYS A 374 -30.02 7.93 -15.83
N SER A 375 -30.48 7.49 -14.66
CA SER A 375 -31.64 8.08 -13.99
C SER A 375 -31.27 9.34 -13.21
N THR A 376 -30.15 9.32 -12.47
CA THR A 376 -29.57 10.48 -11.78
C THR A 376 -28.11 10.61 -12.06
N ILE A 377 -27.56 11.83 -12.02
CA ILE A 377 -26.14 12.10 -12.14
C ILE A 377 -25.66 12.80 -10.87
N ASN A 378 -24.55 12.32 -10.30
CA ASN A 378 -24.01 12.73 -9.02
C ASN A 378 -22.68 13.50 -9.13
N VAL A 379 -22.29 13.88 -10.35
CA VAL A 379 -21.02 14.56 -10.65
C VAL A 379 -21.24 15.73 -11.60
N SER A 380 -20.28 16.67 -11.62
CA SER A 380 -20.31 17.87 -12.46
C SER A 380 -19.14 17.90 -13.43
N VAL A 381 -19.27 18.64 -14.54
CA VAL A 381 -18.18 18.90 -15.48
C VAL A 381 -17.01 19.54 -14.75
N ASN A 382 -15.79 19.15 -15.13
CA ASN A 382 -14.51 19.49 -14.50
C ASN A 382 -14.23 18.84 -13.14
N GLN A 383 -15.15 18.09 -12.55
CA GLN A 383 -14.90 17.29 -11.36
C GLN A 383 -13.92 16.15 -11.69
N TYR A 384 -12.89 15.97 -10.85
CA TYR A 384 -12.07 14.76 -10.89
C TYR A 384 -12.75 13.68 -10.05
N VAL A 385 -12.85 12.48 -10.63
CA VAL A 385 -13.44 11.30 -9.98
C VAL A 385 -12.39 10.20 -9.87
N TYR A 386 -12.43 9.47 -8.77
CA TYR A 386 -11.55 8.32 -8.58
C TYR A 386 -12.21 7.03 -9.06
N ASN A 387 -11.42 6.03 -9.33
CA ASN A 387 -11.87 4.68 -9.65
C ASN A 387 -12.87 4.19 -8.58
N GLY A 388 -14.05 3.73 -9.03
CA GLY A 388 -15.10 3.25 -8.15
C GLY A 388 -15.97 4.29 -7.47
N GLN A 389 -15.75 5.57 -7.71
CA GLN A 389 -16.65 6.60 -7.24
C GLN A 389 -18.02 6.48 -7.89
N LYS A 390 -19.09 6.56 -7.09
CA LYS A 390 -20.44 6.67 -7.62
C LYS A 390 -20.56 7.97 -8.42
N ILE A 391 -20.94 7.85 -9.67
CA ILE A 391 -21.10 8.99 -10.60
C ILE A 391 -22.54 9.20 -11.06
N ALA A 392 -23.34 8.12 -11.05
CA ALA A 392 -24.72 8.14 -11.52
C ALA A 392 -25.52 6.96 -10.91
N THR A 393 -26.78 6.83 -11.31
CA THR A 393 -27.59 5.65 -11.08
C THR A 393 -28.18 5.13 -12.40
N VAL A 394 -28.38 3.81 -12.48
CA VAL A 394 -28.93 3.14 -13.65
C VAL A 394 -30.36 3.60 -13.90
N GLY A 395 -30.65 3.95 -15.15
CA GLY A 395 -31.97 4.32 -15.63
C GLY A 395 -32.23 3.78 -17.04
N SER A 396 -33.15 4.41 -17.74
CA SER A 396 -33.50 4.14 -19.13
C SER A 396 -33.85 5.42 -19.90
N THR A 397 -33.29 6.56 -19.49
CA THR A 397 -33.48 7.85 -20.19
C THR A 397 -32.86 7.79 -21.60
N GLY A 398 -33.45 8.48 -22.55
CA GLY A 398 -32.95 8.49 -23.94
C GLY A 398 -33.47 7.38 -24.85
N HIS A 399 -34.02 6.37 -24.27
CA HIS A 399 -34.62 5.23 -24.97
C HIS A 399 -36.11 5.43 -25.09
#